data_8457e3ee4ca06d64e70f70a2719e5e64
#
_entry.id   8457e3ee4ca06d64e70f70a2719e5e64
#
_cell.length_a   1.000
_cell.length_b   1.000
_cell.length_c   1.000
_cell.angle_alpha   90.00
_cell.angle_beta   90.00
_cell.angle_gamma   90.00
#
_symmetry.space_group_name_H-M   'P 1'
#
loop_
_entity.id
_entity.type
_entity.pdbx_description
1 polymer ?
#
loop_
_entity_poly.entity_id
_entity_poly.type
_entity_poly.pdbx_seq_one_letter_code
_entity_poly.pdbx_strand_id
1 'polypeptide(L)'
;MNLLKPALAAVAAVLGLACIVVLAFPTAVPGKSAAEQADDRDVAVRSAATRVTKAFLDVDYKDMEDRIEKVLDLSTGTFKNQYETAEVDLKLAVEKEQTVATAAVKHVGIADIDDDNAVVYVAADTKLSNASTKKAQSEGQDVDDRRIYRFQLNLTRVGDRWLLNDLQFIT
;
A
#
# COMPACT_ATOMS: atom_id res chain seq x y z
N MET A 1 -41.52 58.07 -24.08
CA MET A 1 -41.60 56.99 -23.07
C MET A 1 -41.29 55.66 -23.69
N ASN A 2 -40.07 55.46 -24.29
CA ASN A 2 -39.65 54.21 -24.96
C ASN A 2 -38.14 53.97 -24.90
N LEU A 3 -37.42 54.57 -23.96
CA LEU A 3 -35.97 54.39 -23.82
C LEU A 3 -35.59 53.15 -22.89
N LEU A 4 -36.57 52.56 -22.23
CA LEU A 4 -36.31 51.37 -21.37
C LEU A 4 -36.18 50.07 -22.13
N LYS A 5 -36.78 49.96 -23.31
CA LYS A 5 -36.74 48.67 -24.09
C LYS A 5 -35.37 48.35 -24.67
N PRO A 6 -34.58 49.31 -25.22
CA PRO A 6 -33.25 48.97 -25.72
C PRO A 6 -32.25 48.68 -24.60
N ALA A 7 -32.39 49.28 -23.41
CA ALA A 7 -31.51 49.00 -22.27
C ALA A 7 -31.71 47.56 -21.70
N LEU A 8 -32.94 47.09 -21.62
CA LEU A 8 -33.24 45.69 -21.17
C LEU A 8 -32.73 44.66 -22.19
N ALA A 9 -32.80 44.92 -23.48
CA ALA A 9 -32.26 44.05 -24.53
C ALA A 9 -30.72 43.96 -24.48
N ALA A 10 -30.04 45.05 -24.17
CA ALA A 10 -28.58 45.08 -24.03
C ALA A 10 -28.10 44.29 -22.79
N VAL A 11 -28.80 44.41 -21.67
CA VAL A 11 -28.50 43.64 -20.45
C VAL A 11 -28.73 42.15 -20.67
N ALA A 12 -29.80 41.76 -21.35
CA ALA A 12 -30.06 40.36 -21.67
C ALA A 12 -29.01 39.75 -22.61
N ALA A 13 -28.51 40.55 -23.60
CA ALA A 13 -27.46 40.11 -24.49
C ALA A 13 -26.10 39.94 -23.79
N VAL A 14 -25.75 40.81 -22.83
CA VAL A 14 -24.52 40.71 -22.05
C VAL A 14 -24.58 39.51 -21.10
N LEU A 15 -25.71 39.25 -20.45
CA LEU A 15 -25.91 38.05 -19.60
C LEU A 15 -25.91 36.76 -20.43
N GLY A 16 -26.50 36.76 -21.62
CA GLY A 16 -26.46 35.61 -22.54
C GLY A 16 -25.04 35.29 -23.02
N LEU A 17 -24.23 36.31 -23.34
CA LEU A 17 -22.83 36.14 -23.73
C LEU A 17 -21.97 35.63 -22.57
N ALA A 18 -22.20 36.10 -21.34
CA ALA A 18 -21.51 35.59 -20.14
C ALA A 18 -21.82 34.13 -19.89
N CYS A 19 -23.09 33.68 -20.06
CA CYS A 19 -23.45 32.26 -19.94
C CYS A 19 -22.82 31.39 -21.03
N ILE A 20 -22.71 31.89 -22.27
CA ILE A 20 -22.10 31.13 -23.38
C ILE A 20 -20.59 30.98 -23.15
N VAL A 21 -19.91 32.00 -22.60
CA VAL A 21 -18.48 31.90 -22.25
C VAL A 21 -18.24 30.87 -21.16
N VAL A 22 -19.10 30.76 -20.15
CA VAL A 22 -19.00 29.75 -19.08
C VAL A 22 -19.25 28.33 -19.61
N LEU A 23 -20.13 28.18 -20.63
CA LEU A 23 -20.43 26.84 -21.21
C LEU A 23 -19.42 26.47 -22.32
N ALA A 24 -18.73 27.40 -22.95
CA ALA A 24 -17.79 27.13 -24.02
C ALA A 24 -16.35 26.91 -23.54
N PHE A 25 -16.01 27.36 -22.32
CA PHE A 25 -14.77 26.98 -21.67
C PHE A 25 -15.12 25.92 -20.62
N PRO A 26 -14.81 24.63 -20.89
CA PRO A 26 -14.78 23.66 -19.79
C PRO A 26 -13.83 24.27 -18.76
N THR A 27 -14.35 24.64 -17.59
CA THR A 27 -13.51 25.04 -16.46
C THR A 27 -12.48 23.93 -16.34
N ALA A 28 -11.24 24.24 -16.71
CA ALA A 28 -10.12 23.35 -16.46
C ALA A 28 -10.19 23.10 -14.96
N VAL A 29 -10.62 21.92 -14.58
CA VAL A 29 -10.53 21.48 -13.18
C VAL A 29 -9.05 21.65 -12.88
N PRO A 30 -8.66 22.52 -11.94
CA PRO A 30 -7.26 22.69 -11.63
C PRO A 30 -6.71 21.31 -11.32
N GLY A 31 -5.75 20.81 -12.10
CA GLY A 31 -5.06 19.59 -11.77
C GLY A 31 -4.51 19.75 -10.37
N LYS A 32 -4.38 18.63 -9.64
CA LYS A 32 -3.77 18.66 -8.30
C LYS A 32 -2.46 19.42 -8.35
N SER A 33 -2.21 20.25 -7.36
CA SER A 33 -0.92 20.94 -7.21
C SER A 33 0.22 19.92 -7.04
N ALA A 34 1.45 20.30 -7.32
CA ALA A 34 2.60 19.43 -7.10
C ALA A 34 2.72 18.97 -5.64
N ALA A 35 2.32 19.79 -4.68
CA ALA A 35 2.29 19.43 -3.27
C ALA A 35 1.22 18.36 -2.97
N GLU A 36 -0.01 18.51 -3.50
CA GLU A 36 -1.05 17.48 -3.33
C GLU A 36 -0.69 16.16 -4.01
N GLN A 37 -0.01 16.20 -5.15
CA GLN A 37 0.48 14.98 -5.81
C GLN A 37 1.58 14.29 -4.99
N ALA A 38 2.48 15.06 -4.36
CA ALA A 38 3.50 14.52 -3.46
C ALA A 38 2.88 13.88 -2.21
N ASP A 39 1.89 14.53 -1.58
CA ASP A 39 1.17 13.98 -0.43
C ASP A 39 0.42 12.68 -0.78
N ASP A 40 -0.29 12.66 -1.91
CA ASP A 40 -0.98 11.45 -2.38
C ASP A 40 -0.02 10.29 -2.62
N ARG A 41 1.16 10.58 -3.18
CA ARG A 41 2.22 9.59 -3.43
C ARG A 41 2.77 9.04 -2.13
N ASP A 42 3.09 9.90 -1.17
CA ASP A 42 3.53 9.51 0.18
C ASP A 42 2.52 8.56 0.85
N VAL A 43 1.24 8.92 0.84
CA VAL A 43 0.16 8.10 1.39
C VAL A 43 0.07 6.76 0.67
N ALA A 44 0.17 6.74 -0.66
CA ALA A 44 0.10 5.52 -1.46
C ALA A 44 1.28 4.57 -1.16
N VAL A 45 2.51 5.09 -1.07
CA VAL A 45 3.71 4.34 -0.73
C VAL A 45 3.64 3.76 0.68
N ARG A 46 3.27 4.56 1.70
CA ARG A 46 3.09 4.07 3.08
C ARG A 46 2.03 2.98 3.18
N SER A 47 0.93 3.15 2.45
CA SER A 47 -0.15 2.16 2.39
C SER A 47 0.31 0.86 1.73
N ALA A 48 1.07 0.94 0.63
CA ALA A 48 1.63 -0.22 -0.06
C ALA A 48 2.63 -0.97 0.83
N ALA A 49 3.58 -0.25 1.45
CA ALA A 49 4.55 -0.82 2.40
C ALA A 49 3.84 -1.53 3.56
N THR A 50 2.81 -0.92 4.13
CA THR A 50 2.02 -1.52 5.22
C THR A 50 1.32 -2.80 4.76
N ARG A 51 0.66 -2.77 3.58
CA ARG A 51 -0.07 -3.93 3.05
C ARG A 51 0.86 -5.10 2.76
N VAL A 52 1.97 -4.85 2.05
CA VAL A 52 2.89 -5.93 1.69
C VAL A 52 3.62 -6.50 2.90
N THR A 53 4.05 -5.66 3.86
CA THR A 53 4.66 -6.14 5.10
C THR A 53 3.70 -7.01 5.89
N LYS A 54 2.43 -6.59 6.00
CA LYS A 54 1.41 -7.37 6.69
C LYS A 54 1.15 -8.69 5.96
N ALA A 55 0.98 -8.69 4.65
CA ALA A 55 0.78 -9.90 3.86
C ALA A 55 1.96 -10.89 3.99
N PHE A 56 3.21 -10.37 3.96
CA PHE A 56 4.43 -11.18 4.10
C PHE A 56 4.61 -11.81 5.48
N LEU A 57 4.20 -11.12 6.54
CA LEU A 57 4.36 -11.58 7.92
C LEU A 57 3.14 -12.32 8.49
N ASP A 58 1.94 -12.12 7.94
CA ASP A 58 0.75 -12.87 8.33
C ASP A 58 0.81 -14.28 7.74
N VAL A 59 0.91 -15.27 8.60
CA VAL A 59 1.03 -16.68 8.25
C VAL A 59 -0.09 -17.48 8.92
N ASP A 60 -0.73 -18.39 8.19
CA ASP A 60 -1.62 -19.39 8.74
C ASP A 60 -1.50 -20.67 7.91
N TYR A 61 -1.08 -21.76 8.56
CA TYR A 61 -0.87 -23.05 7.89
C TYR A 61 -2.13 -23.62 7.23
N LYS A 62 -3.32 -23.11 7.56
CA LYS A 62 -4.59 -23.59 7.02
C LYS A 62 -4.98 -22.96 5.70
N ASP A 63 -4.42 -21.79 5.39
CA ASP A 63 -4.74 -20.99 4.19
C ASP A 63 -3.50 -20.39 3.52
N MET A 64 -2.38 -21.15 3.54
CA MET A 64 -1.10 -20.68 3.00
C MET A 64 -1.16 -20.33 1.52
N GLU A 65 -2.00 -21.01 0.74
CA GLU A 65 -2.14 -20.76 -0.69
C GLU A 65 -2.64 -19.33 -0.96
N ASP A 66 -3.74 -18.95 -0.32
CA ASP A 66 -4.32 -17.59 -0.43
C ASP A 66 -3.34 -16.52 0.08
N ARG A 67 -2.53 -16.83 1.10
CA ARG A 67 -1.52 -15.90 1.64
C ARG A 67 -0.35 -15.71 0.70
N ILE A 68 0.13 -16.77 0.08
CA ILE A 68 1.18 -16.72 -0.93
C ILE A 68 0.71 -15.90 -2.14
N GLU A 69 -0.48 -16.19 -2.68
CA GLU A 69 -1.06 -15.43 -3.77
C GLU A 69 -1.16 -13.94 -3.46
N LYS A 70 -1.58 -13.60 -2.25
CA LYS A 70 -1.67 -12.21 -1.78
C LYS A 70 -0.31 -11.50 -1.73
N VAL A 71 0.74 -12.19 -1.30
CA VAL A 71 2.11 -11.63 -1.33
C VAL A 71 2.56 -11.41 -2.77
N LEU A 72 2.33 -12.39 -3.65
CA LEU A 72 2.70 -12.31 -5.06
C LEU A 72 1.95 -11.19 -5.80
N ASP A 73 0.66 -10.96 -5.49
CA ASP A 73 -0.12 -9.84 -6.05
C ASP A 73 0.42 -8.47 -5.62
N LEU A 74 1.03 -8.39 -4.45
CA LEU A 74 1.63 -7.16 -3.91
C LEU A 74 3.10 -7.00 -4.28
N SER A 75 3.65 -7.88 -5.12
CA SER A 75 5.08 -7.97 -5.43
C SER A 75 5.35 -7.89 -6.92
N THR A 76 6.59 -7.54 -7.26
CA THR A 76 7.13 -7.50 -8.63
C THR A 76 8.62 -7.82 -8.62
N GLY A 77 9.23 -7.92 -9.79
CA GLY A 77 10.68 -8.01 -9.99
C GLY A 77 11.37 -9.15 -9.22
N THR A 78 12.48 -8.80 -8.58
CA THR A 78 13.35 -9.78 -7.93
C THR A 78 12.67 -10.49 -6.76
N PHE A 79 11.98 -9.74 -5.90
CA PHE A 79 11.29 -10.33 -4.74
C PHE A 79 10.21 -11.33 -5.18
N LYS A 80 9.39 -10.97 -6.16
CA LYS A 80 8.35 -11.86 -6.67
C LYS A 80 8.91 -13.18 -7.15
N ASN A 81 9.95 -13.15 -7.99
CA ASN A 81 10.58 -14.34 -8.54
C ASN A 81 11.19 -15.25 -7.45
N GLN A 82 11.84 -14.64 -6.44
CA GLN A 82 12.40 -15.37 -5.30
C GLN A 82 11.31 -16.02 -4.45
N TYR A 83 10.22 -15.29 -4.20
CA TYR A 83 9.11 -15.77 -3.39
C TYR A 83 8.36 -16.92 -4.08
N GLU A 84 8.09 -16.81 -5.40
CA GLU A 84 7.53 -17.88 -6.23
C GLU A 84 8.41 -19.15 -6.18
N THR A 85 9.75 -18.99 -6.27
CA THR A 85 10.68 -20.12 -6.20
C THR A 85 10.65 -20.81 -4.83
N ALA A 86 10.46 -20.05 -3.76
CA ALA A 86 10.44 -20.55 -2.38
C ALA A 86 9.05 -21.04 -1.91
N GLU A 87 8.01 -20.89 -2.71
CA GLU A 87 6.61 -21.15 -2.34
C GLU A 87 6.39 -22.54 -1.74
N VAL A 88 6.87 -23.58 -2.43
CA VAL A 88 6.67 -24.97 -2.01
C VAL A 88 7.35 -25.25 -0.70
N ASP A 89 8.59 -24.84 -0.53
CA ASP A 89 9.36 -25.04 0.70
C ASP A 89 8.75 -24.28 1.88
N LEU A 90 8.29 -23.03 1.63
CA LEU A 90 7.61 -22.20 2.62
C LEU A 90 6.32 -22.89 3.10
N LYS A 91 5.48 -23.36 2.18
CA LYS A 91 4.23 -24.05 2.49
C LYS A 91 4.48 -25.30 3.35
N LEU A 92 5.41 -26.14 2.93
CA LEU A 92 5.79 -27.35 3.67
C LEU A 92 6.32 -27.03 5.09
N ALA A 93 7.15 -26.01 5.23
CA ALA A 93 7.70 -25.62 6.54
C ALA A 93 6.60 -25.11 7.48
N VAL A 94 5.71 -24.28 6.97
CA VAL A 94 4.60 -23.70 7.74
C VAL A 94 3.59 -24.76 8.15
N GLU A 95 3.23 -25.67 7.26
CA GLU A 95 2.32 -26.79 7.52
C GLU A 95 2.91 -27.77 8.56
N LYS A 96 4.17 -28.15 8.42
CA LYS A 96 4.87 -29.06 9.35
C LYS A 96 4.84 -28.53 10.79
N GLU A 97 5.11 -27.25 10.97
CA GLU A 97 5.15 -26.61 12.29
C GLU A 97 3.78 -26.10 12.75
N GLN A 98 2.74 -26.19 11.91
CA GLN A 98 1.41 -25.63 12.16
C GLN A 98 1.48 -24.15 12.58
N THR A 99 2.28 -23.39 11.86
CA THR A 99 2.58 -22.00 12.20
C THR A 99 1.40 -21.09 11.91
N VAL A 100 1.08 -20.25 12.89
CA VAL A 100 0.18 -19.09 12.77
C VAL A 100 0.94 -17.87 13.27
N ALA A 101 1.03 -16.84 12.45
CA ALA A 101 1.63 -15.56 12.82
C ALA A 101 0.70 -14.42 12.42
N THR A 102 0.54 -13.45 13.33
CA THR A 102 -0.25 -12.23 13.07
C THR A 102 0.65 -11.03 13.19
N ALA A 103 0.71 -10.24 12.13
CA ALA A 103 1.56 -9.07 12.04
C ALA A 103 0.89 -7.77 12.51
N ALA A 104 1.69 -6.92 13.14
CA ALA A 104 1.34 -5.55 13.46
C ALA A 104 2.45 -4.62 12.96
N VAL A 105 2.19 -3.85 11.90
CA VAL A 105 3.10 -2.80 11.44
C VAL A 105 3.06 -1.65 12.44
N LYS A 106 4.22 -1.26 12.97
CA LYS A 106 4.36 -0.23 14.00
C LYS A 106 4.76 1.12 13.42
N HIS A 107 5.74 1.10 12.53
CA HIS A 107 6.27 2.32 11.94
C HIS A 107 6.60 2.10 10.46
N VAL A 108 6.33 3.13 9.66
CA VAL A 108 6.69 3.20 8.24
C VAL A 108 7.33 4.55 7.99
N GLY A 109 8.58 4.55 7.57
CA GLY A 109 9.36 5.74 7.23
C GLY A 109 9.81 5.69 5.78
N ILE A 110 9.48 6.69 4.97
CA ILE A 110 9.99 6.82 3.61
C ILE A 110 11.38 7.46 3.72
N ALA A 111 12.38 6.78 3.16
CA ALA A 111 13.74 7.29 3.10
C ALA A 111 13.99 8.05 1.80
N ASP A 112 13.41 7.57 0.70
CA ASP A 112 13.50 8.18 -0.61
C ASP A 112 12.25 7.85 -1.44
N ILE A 113 11.84 8.76 -2.34
CA ILE A 113 10.69 8.57 -3.20
C ILE A 113 10.81 9.43 -4.46
N ASP A 114 10.70 8.80 -5.61
CA ASP A 114 10.55 9.46 -6.91
C ASP A 114 9.22 9.06 -7.57
N ASP A 115 9.07 9.28 -8.87
CA ASP A 115 7.83 8.98 -9.58
C ASP A 115 7.56 7.49 -9.73
N ASP A 116 8.61 6.65 -9.77
CA ASP A 116 8.54 5.23 -10.08
C ASP A 116 9.08 4.31 -8.99
N ASN A 117 9.89 4.85 -8.05
CA ASN A 117 10.57 4.07 -7.02
C ASN A 117 10.45 4.71 -5.64
N ALA A 118 10.44 3.89 -4.61
CA ALA A 118 10.50 4.36 -3.24
C ALA A 118 11.30 3.39 -2.36
N VAL A 119 12.09 3.96 -1.44
CA VAL A 119 12.80 3.23 -0.38
C VAL A 119 12.11 3.50 0.94
N VAL A 120 11.66 2.44 1.60
CA VAL A 120 10.83 2.53 2.81
C VAL A 120 11.42 1.66 3.91
N TYR A 121 11.58 2.21 5.10
CA TYR A 121 11.91 1.45 6.31
C TYR A 121 10.64 1.12 7.08
N VAL A 122 10.51 -0.15 7.48
CA VAL A 122 9.36 -0.65 8.22
C VAL A 122 9.81 -1.36 9.48
N ALA A 123 9.17 -1.02 10.59
CA ALA A 123 9.24 -1.80 11.83
C ALA A 123 7.90 -2.49 12.07
N ALA A 124 7.93 -3.78 12.30
CA ALA A 124 6.76 -4.61 12.55
C ALA A 124 7.02 -5.67 13.62
N ASP A 125 5.97 -6.07 14.31
CA ASP A 125 5.98 -7.20 15.24
C ASP A 125 5.09 -8.30 14.68
N THR A 126 5.41 -9.54 15.01
CA THR A 126 4.46 -10.65 14.90
C THR A 126 4.21 -11.30 16.26
N LYS A 127 3.00 -11.77 16.43
CA LYS A 127 2.68 -12.78 17.44
C LYS A 127 2.62 -14.13 16.75
N LEU A 128 3.48 -15.06 17.19
CA LEU A 128 3.69 -16.36 16.56
C LEU A 128 3.23 -17.49 17.48
N SER A 129 2.50 -18.46 16.91
CA SER A 129 2.14 -19.71 17.56
C SER A 129 2.40 -20.87 16.61
N ASN A 130 3.05 -21.92 17.08
CA ASN A 130 3.28 -23.16 16.32
C ASN A 130 3.22 -24.39 17.25
N ALA A 131 3.42 -25.58 16.71
CA ALA A 131 3.38 -26.83 17.49
C ALA A 131 4.36 -26.81 18.67
N SER A 132 5.58 -26.30 18.44
CA SER A 132 6.65 -26.24 19.46
C SER A 132 6.31 -25.24 20.57
N THR A 133 5.81 -24.03 20.24
CA THR A 133 5.41 -23.03 21.25
C THR A 133 4.22 -23.50 22.08
N LYS A 134 3.24 -24.16 21.45
CA LYS A 134 2.07 -24.72 22.16
C LYS A 134 2.47 -25.82 23.12
N LYS A 135 3.40 -26.72 22.71
CA LYS A 135 3.93 -27.77 23.57
C LYS A 135 4.64 -27.17 24.80
N ALA A 136 5.57 -26.25 24.59
CA ALA A 136 6.30 -25.61 25.68
C ALA A 136 5.36 -24.89 26.67
N GLN A 137 4.33 -24.19 26.18
CA GLN A 137 3.31 -23.55 27.02
C GLN A 137 2.50 -24.59 27.82
N SER A 138 2.16 -25.74 27.23
CA SER A 138 1.44 -26.81 27.94
C SER A 138 2.29 -27.46 29.03
N GLU A 139 3.62 -27.40 28.92
CA GLU A 139 4.60 -27.85 29.90
C GLU A 139 4.92 -26.78 30.98
N GLY A 140 4.20 -25.63 30.96
CA GLY A 140 4.37 -24.55 31.93
C GLY A 140 5.59 -23.65 31.67
N GLN A 141 6.19 -23.74 30.49
CA GLN A 141 7.31 -22.86 30.10
C GLN A 141 6.80 -21.50 29.68
N ASP A 142 7.51 -20.43 30.05
CA ASP A 142 7.30 -19.09 29.51
C ASP A 142 7.91 -19.02 28.11
N VAL A 143 7.07 -18.76 27.11
CA VAL A 143 7.49 -18.72 25.70
C VAL A 143 7.30 -17.31 25.17
N ASP A 144 8.40 -16.69 24.76
CA ASP A 144 8.32 -15.44 23.99
C ASP A 144 7.77 -15.75 22.59
N ASP A 145 6.49 -15.44 22.40
CA ASP A 145 5.76 -15.64 21.15
C ASP A 145 5.84 -14.42 20.22
N ARG A 146 6.56 -13.38 20.64
CA ARG A 146 6.73 -12.14 19.87
C ARG A 146 8.04 -12.13 19.09
N ARG A 147 7.97 -11.68 17.83
CA ARG A 147 9.14 -11.44 16.98
C ARG A 147 9.09 -10.02 16.45
N ILE A 148 10.22 -9.35 16.49
CA ILE A 148 10.38 -7.96 16.01
C ILE A 148 11.15 -8.00 14.70
N TYR A 149 10.66 -7.30 13.71
CA TYR A 149 11.24 -7.21 12.37
C TYR A 149 11.52 -5.76 11.99
N ARG A 150 12.61 -5.57 11.28
CA ARG A 150 12.94 -4.31 10.62
C ARG A 150 13.31 -4.63 9.19
N PHE A 151 12.70 -3.91 8.26
CA PHE A 151 12.89 -4.10 6.83
C PHE A 151 13.27 -2.79 6.15
N GLN A 152 14.09 -2.90 5.12
CA GLN A 152 14.12 -1.97 4.01
C GLN A 152 13.32 -2.60 2.87
N LEU A 153 12.33 -1.88 2.37
CA LEU A 153 11.52 -2.25 1.23
C LEU A 153 11.86 -1.32 0.07
N ASN A 154 12.16 -1.89 -1.09
CA ASN A 154 12.26 -1.16 -2.33
C ASN A 154 10.95 -1.39 -3.11
N LEU A 155 10.15 -0.35 -3.24
CA LEU A 155 8.89 -0.38 -3.97
C LEU A 155 9.10 0.20 -5.36
N THR A 156 8.42 -0.39 -6.36
CA THR A 156 8.39 0.10 -7.73
C THR A 156 6.94 0.34 -8.14
N ARG A 157 6.70 1.45 -8.83
CA ARG A 157 5.38 1.78 -9.36
C ARG A 157 5.11 1.00 -10.65
N VAL A 158 4.01 0.26 -10.67
CA VAL A 158 3.54 -0.49 -11.85
C VAL A 158 2.10 -0.05 -12.14
N GLY A 159 1.93 0.77 -13.15
CA GLY A 159 0.66 1.46 -13.39
C GLY A 159 0.31 2.40 -12.23
N ASP A 160 -0.83 2.17 -11.60
CA ASP A 160 -1.29 2.96 -10.45
C ASP A 160 -0.96 2.32 -9.09
N ARG A 161 -0.20 1.23 -9.08
CA ARG A 161 0.11 0.45 -7.86
C ARG A 161 1.59 0.52 -7.52
N TRP A 162 1.89 0.67 -6.23
CA TRP A 162 3.21 0.46 -5.66
C TRP A 162 3.35 -0.99 -5.23
N LEU A 163 4.33 -1.71 -5.80
CA LEU A 163 4.58 -3.12 -5.57
C LEU A 163 5.98 -3.33 -4.99
N LEU A 164 6.14 -4.35 -4.16
CA LEU A 164 7.42 -4.74 -3.57
C LEU A 164 8.33 -5.37 -4.63
N ASN A 165 9.47 -4.74 -4.90
CA ASN A 165 10.48 -5.24 -5.82
C ASN A 165 11.65 -5.95 -5.11
N ASP A 166 12.01 -5.49 -3.90
CA ASP A 166 13.06 -6.09 -3.09
C ASP A 166 12.82 -5.85 -1.59
N LEU A 167 13.23 -6.80 -0.74
CA LEU A 167 13.09 -6.75 0.70
C LEU A 167 14.42 -7.16 1.36
N GLN A 168 14.90 -6.32 2.28
CA GLN A 168 16.10 -6.59 3.04
C GLN A 168 15.82 -6.51 4.54
N PHE A 169 16.31 -7.49 5.30
CA PHE A 169 16.27 -7.43 6.76
C PHE A 169 17.34 -6.47 7.27
N ILE A 170 16.97 -5.63 8.23
CA ILE A 170 17.90 -4.72 8.91
C ILE A 170 18.17 -5.28 10.30
N THR A 171 19.43 -5.49 10.61
CA THR A 171 19.92 -5.95 11.92
C THR A 171 20.16 -4.78 12.86
#